data_428c84af25a1c87c3ab550399786b86f
#
_entry.id   428c84af25a1c87c3ab550399786b86f
#
_cell.length_a   1.000
_cell.length_b   1.000
_cell.length_c   1.000
_cell.angle_alpha   90.00
_cell.angle_beta   90.00
_cell.angle_gamma   90.00
#
_symmetry.space_group_name_H-M   'P 1'
#
loop_
_entity.id
_entity.type
_entity.pdbx_description
1 polymer ?
#
loop_
_entity_poly.entity_id
_entity_poly.type
_entity_poly.pdbx_seq_one_letter_code
_entity_poly.pdbx_strand_id
1 'polypeptide(L)'
;MELNTKLKEARSHAGLTQEEVAEAIQVSRQTISNWETGKFYPDILSVIKLSDLYAISLDELLKGDKKMIEHLEESTDVVSSNRRLIAAVIVNVTL
;
A
#
# COMPACT_ATOMS: atom_id res chain seq x y z
N MET A 1 10.68 4.05 7.01
CA MET A 1 9.77 3.03 7.57
C MET A 1 9.20 2.19 6.43
N GLU A 2 9.27 0.90 6.58
CA GLU A 2 8.78 -0.03 5.58
C GLU A 2 7.25 -0.02 5.51
N LEU A 3 6.70 -0.32 4.33
CA LEU A 3 5.26 -0.36 4.12
C LEU A 3 4.57 -1.33 5.09
N ASN A 4 5.16 -2.51 5.31
CA ASN A 4 4.58 -3.50 6.20
C ASN A 4 4.33 -2.94 7.60
N THR A 5 5.28 -2.20 8.14
CA THR A 5 5.14 -1.57 9.46
C THR A 5 4.06 -0.50 9.44
N LYS A 6 4.03 0.32 8.39
CA LYS A 6 3.02 1.37 8.25
C LYS A 6 1.61 0.80 8.16
N LEU A 7 1.44 -0.31 7.45
CA LEU A 7 0.14 -0.96 7.33
C LEU A 7 -0.34 -1.48 8.68
N LYS A 8 0.55 -2.11 9.41
CA LYS A 8 0.21 -2.64 10.75
C LYS A 8 -0.15 -1.51 11.72
N GLU A 9 0.62 -0.45 11.73
CA GLU A 9 0.36 0.72 12.58
C GLU A 9 -0.95 1.40 12.21
N ALA A 10 -1.21 1.58 10.92
CA ALA A 10 -2.44 2.20 10.44
C ALA A 10 -3.65 1.38 10.84
N ARG A 11 -3.57 0.06 10.72
CA ARG A 11 -4.64 -0.83 11.16
C ARG A 11 -4.90 -0.69 12.65
N SER A 12 -3.84 -0.67 13.46
CA SER A 12 -3.96 -0.51 14.91
C SER A 12 -4.61 0.83 15.27
N HIS A 13 -4.20 1.91 14.62
CA HIS A 13 -4.78 3.23 14.85
C HIS A 13 -6.25 3.29 14.45
N ALA A 14 -6.63 2.55 13.42
CA ALA A 14 -8.02 2.47 12.99
C ALA A 14 -8.87 1.59 13.90
N GLY A 15 -8.25 0.86 14.82
CA GLY A 15 -8.96 -0.04 15.72
C GLY A 15 -9.52 -1.28 15.05
N LEU A 16 -8.93 -1.70 13.94
CA LEU A 16 -9.41 -2.83 13.16
C LEU A 16 -8.53 -4.07 13.37
N THR A 17 -9.17 -5.24 13.31
CA THR A 17 -8.44 -6.52 13.30
C THR A 17 -8.02 -6.85 11.88
N GLN A 18 -7.04 -7.75 11.73
CA GLN A 18 -6.64 -8.25 10.41
C GLN A 18 -7.83 -8.85 9.66
N GLU A 19 -8.69 -9.55 10.38
CA GLU A 19 -9.88 -10.18 9.81
C GLU A 19 -10.87 -9.15 9.27
N GLU A 20 -11.10 -8.08 10.02
CA GLU A 20 -11.97 -6.99 9.59
C GLU A 20 -11.45 -6.29 8.34
N VAL A 21 -10.15 -6.06 8.28
CA VAL A 21 -9.53 -5.45 7.08
C VAL A 21 -9.64 -6.39 5.89
N ALA A 22 -9.35 -7.68 6.10
CA ALA A 22 -9.45 -8.68 5.05
C ALA A 22 -10.86 -8.70 4.44
N GLU A 23 -11.86 -8.67 5.29
CA GLU A 23 -13.25 -8.64 4.85
C GLU A 23 -13.57 -7.36 4.08
N ALA A 24 -13.11 -6.22 4.59
CA ALA A 24 -13.39 -4.92 3.98
C ALA A 24 -12.83 -4.79 2.56
N ILE A 25 -11.65 -5.34 2.30
CA ILE A 25 -11.03 -5.24 0.98
C ILE A 25 -11.07 -6.56 0.18
N GLN A 26 -11.79 -7.55 0.69
CA GLN A 26 -12.07 -8.82 0.01
C GLN A 26 -10.81 -9.65 -0.31
N VAL A 27 -9.98 -9.80 0.69
CA VAL A 27 -8.82 -10.72 0.63
C VAL A 27 -8.85 -11.62 1.86
N SER A 28 -7.97 -12.61 1.92
CA SER A 28 -7.89 -13.48 3.09
C SER A 28 -7.15 -12.79 4.23
N ARG A 29 -7.43 -13.21 5.47
CA ARG A 29 -6.67 -12.74 6.63
C ARG A 29 -5.18 -13.05 6.49
N GLN A 30 -4.86 -14.21 5.93
CA GLN A 30 -3.47 -14.59 5.69
C GLN A 30 -2.76 -13.60 4.75
N THR A 31 -3.47 -13.10 3.76
CA THR A 31 -2.94 -12.07 2.85
C THR A 31 -2.59 -10.80 3.62
N ILE A 32 -3.48 -10.34 4.48
CA ILE A 32 -3.20 -9.16 5.33
C ILE A 32 -1.96 -9.41 6.20
N SER A 33 -1.90 -10.57 6.84
CA SER A 33 -0.75 -10.93 7.67
C SER A 33 0.55 -10.92 6.88
N ASN A 34 0.54 -11.47 5.67
CA ASN A 34 1.73 -11.50 4.81
C ASN A 34 2.20 -10.09 4.44
N TRP A 35 1.27 -9.18 4.20
CA TRP A 35 1.63 -7.79 3.92
C TRP A 35 2.20 -7.08 5.15
N GLU A 36 1.65 -7.34 6.33
CA GLU A 36 2.08 -6.70 7.57
C GLU A 36 3.40 -7.24 8.11
N THR A 37 3.76 -8.46 7.74
CA THR A 37 5.04 -9.06 8.12
C THR A 37 6.14 -8.85 7.09
N GLY A 38 5.80 -8.25 5.96
CA GLY A 38 6.75 -8.00 4.88
C GLY A 38 7.07 -9.21 4.04
N LYS A 39 6.28 -10.27 4.15
CA LYS A 39 6.48 -11.49 3.37
C LYS A 39 6.16 -11.29 1.90
N PHE A 40 5.10 -10.54 1.62
CA PHE A 40 4.69 -10.16 0.27
C PHE A 40 4.27 -8.69 0.25
N TYR A 41 4.41 -8.05 -0.89
CA TYR A 41 3.89 -6.70 -1.11
C TYR A 41 2.47 -6.77 -1.67
N PRO A 42 1.57 -5.88 -1.24
CA PRO A 42 0.27 -5.76 -1.89
C PRO A 42 0.42 -5.19 -3.31
N ASP A 43 -0.53 -5.51 -4.17
CA ASP A 43 -0.62 -4.91 -5.49
C ASP A 43 -1.15 -3.48 -5.37
N ILE A 44 -1.04 -2.70 -6.45
CA ILE A 44 -1.42 -1.28 -6.43
C ILE A 44 -2.89 -1.08 -6.05
N LEU A 45 -3.78 -1.91 -6.56
CA LEU A 45 -5.20 -1.79 -6.26
C LEU A 45 -5.46 -2.01 -4.76
N SER A 46 -4.80 -3.00 -4.18
CA SER A 46 -4.93 -3.27 -2.74
C SER A 46 -4.38 -2.12 -1.91
N VAL A 47 -3.25 -1.52 -2.32
CA VAL A 47 -2.69 -0.36 -1.63
C VAL A 47 -3.66 0.81 -1.64
N ILE A 48 -4.33 1.04 -2.78
CA ILE A 48 -5.34 2.10 -2.89
C ILE A 48 -6.49 1.84 -1.93
N LYS A 49 -6.99 0.60 -1.88
CA LYS A 49 -8.07 0.23 -0.96
C LYS A 49 -7.67 0.41 0.50
N LEU A 50 -6.44 0.03 0.85
CA LEU A 50 -5.93 0.21 2.21
C LEU A 50 -5.76 1.70 2.55
N SER A 51 -5.28 2.48 1.62
CA SER A 51 -5.18 3.92 1.77
C SER A 51 -6.53 4.54 2.11
N ASP A 52 -7.56 4.17 1.37
CA ASP A 52 -8.92 4.64 1.61
C ASP A 52 -9.46 4.18 2.97
N LEU A 53 -9.28 2.89 3.28
CA LEU A 53 -9.78 2.30 4.51
C LEU A 53 -9.15 2.94 5.75
N TYR A 54 -7.84 3.18 5.72
CA TYR A 54 -7.11 3.73 6.85
C TYR A 54 -7.09 5.27 6.86
N ALA A 55 -7.65 5.89 5.83
CA ALA A 55 -7.64 7.37 5.66
C ALA A 55 -6.21 7.94 5.69
N ILE A 56 -5.29 7.24 5.03
CA ILE A 56 -3.89 7.67 4.87
C ILE A 56 -3.61 7.78 3.38
N SER A 57 -2.92 8.85 2.98
CA SER A 57 -2.60 9.05 1.56
C SER A 57 -1.65 7.97 1.05
N LEU A 58 -1.71 7.70 -0.26
CA LEU A 58 -0.77 6.80 -0.92
C LEU A 58 0.67 7.28 -0.72
N ASP A 59 0.88 8.59 -0.82
CA ASP A 59 2.20 9.16 -0.60
C ASP A 59 2.76 8.80 0.77
N GLU A 60 1.94 8.94 1.80
CA GLU A 60 2.36 8.62 3.17
C GLU A 60 2.66 7.13 3.33
N LEU A 61 1.86 6.27 2.73
CA LEU A 61 2.09 4.83 2.79
C LEU A 61 3.37 4.40 2.07
N LEU A 62 3.65 5.01 0.91
CA LEU A 62 4.77 4.60 0.05
C LEU A 62 6.05 5.35 0.32
N LYS A 63 5.99 6.43 1.06
CA LYS A 63 7.13 7.31 1.30
C LYS A 63 8.27 6.57 1.98
N GLY A 64 9.46 6.62 1.36
CA GLY A 64 10.65 5.99 1.91
C GLY A 64 10.77 4.51 1.61
N ASP A 65 9.78 3.90 0.98
CA ASP A 65 9.85 2.48 0.62
C ASP A 65 10.14 2.32 -0.87
N LYS A 66 11.41 2.44 -1.21
CA LYS A 66 11.87 2.32 -2.60
C LYS A 66 11.59 0.95 -3.20
N LYS A 67 11.71 -0.10 -2.38
CA LYS A 67 11.45 -1.47 -2.85
C LYS A 67 10.01 -1.66 -3.26
N MET A 68 9.09 -1.08 -2.50
CA MET A 68 7.68 -1.14 -2.83
C MET A 68 7.38 -0.42 -4.13
N ILE A 69 7.94 0.77 -4.32
CA ILE A 69 7.77 1.54 -5.54
C ILE A 69 8.29 0.76 -6.74
N GLU A 70 9.48 0.18 -6.62
CA GLU A 70 10.06 -0.66 -7.67
C GLU A 70 9.17 -1.86 -7.99
N HIS A 71 8.63 -2.52 -6.96
CA HIS A 71 7.73 -3.65 -7.13
C HIS A 71 6.47 -3.26 -7.91
N LEU A 72 5.88 -2.13 -7.58
CA LEU A 72 4.69 -1.64 -8.29
C LEU A 72 5.00 -1.31 -9.74
N GLU A 73 6.17 -0.74 -10.02
CA GLU A 73 6.62 -0.47 -11.38
C GLU A 73 6.80 -1.75 -12.19
N GLU A 74 7.38 -2.78 -11.59
CA GLU A 74 7.62 -4.06 -12.24
C GLU A 74 6.35 -4.85 -12.51
N SER A 75 5.39 -4.78 -11.61
CA SER A 75 4.16 -5.56 -11.72
C SER A 75 3.12 -4.95 -12.63
N THR A 76 3.34 -3.73 -13.09
CA THR A 76 2.48 -3.09 -14.07
C THR A 76 3.23 -3.01 -15.39
N ASP A 77 2.84 -3.86 -16.34
CA ASP A 77 3.46 -3.87 -17.67
C ASP A 77 3.12 -2.65 -18.52
N VAL A 78 2.28 -1.81 -18.03
CA VAL A 78 1.88 -0.58 -18.68
C VAL A 78 2.83 0.54 -18.30
N VAL A 79 4.01 0.37 -18.63
CA VAL A 79 5.03 0.65 -17.71
C VAL A 79 5.66 2.01 -17.83
N SER A 80 5.99 2.43 -19.01
CA SER A 80 6.75 3.67 -19.15
C SER A 80 5.91 4.90 -18.91
N SER A 81 4.63 4.86 -19.31
CA SER A 81 3.72 5.98 -19.07
C SER A 81 3.21 6.00 -17.63
N ASN A 82 3.06 4.84 -17.01
CA ASN A 82 2.59 4.77 -15.63
C ASN A 82 3.67 5.22 -14.64
N ARG A 83 4.92 5.02 -14.96
CA ARG A 83 6.03 5.54 -14.17
C ARG A 83 5.92 7.04 -13.97
N ARG A 84 5.61 7.76 -15.06
CA ARG A 84 5.44 9.20 -15.00
C ARG A 84 4.24 9.60 -14.16
N LEU A 85 3.14 8.84 -14.26
CA LEU A 85 1.94 9.12 -13.49
C LEU A 85 2.16 8.91 -11.99
N ILE A 86 2.82 7.84 -11.61
CA ILE A 86 3.13 7.57 -10.21
C ILE A 86 4.05 8.67 -9.65
N ALA A 87 5.08 9.01 -10.38
CA ALA A 87 5.99 10.08 -9.98
C ALA A 87 5.29 11.44 -9.89
N ALA A 88 4.42 11.74 -10.85
CA ALA A 88 3.67 12.99 -10.86
C ALA A 88 2.71 13.08 -9.68
N VAL A 89 2.03 11.99 -9.35
CA VAL A 89 1.12 11.95 -8.20
C VAL A 89 1.88 12.18 -6.91
N ILE A 90 3.02 11.53 -6.72
CA ILE A 90 3.84 11.69 -5.54
C ILE A 90 4.35 13.14 -5.41
N VAL A 91 4.81 13.71 -6.51
CA VAL A 91 5.29 15.10 -6.53
C VAL A 91 4.17 16.07 -6.24
N ASN A 92 3.00 15.86 -6.81
CA ASN A 92 1.84 16.72 -6.59
C ASN A 92 1.36 16.69 -5.15
N VAL A 93 1.46 15.55 -4.50
CA VAL A 93 1.06 15.41 -3.09
C VAL A 93 2.05 16.15 -2.18
N THR A 94 3.31 16.24 -2.56
CA THR A 94 4.33 16.91 -1.77
C THR A 94 4.37 18.44 -1.99
N LEU A 95 3.67 18.91 -2.99
CA LEU A 95 3.55 20.35 -3.27
C LEU A 95 2.33 20.94 -2.55
#